data_0e2506ed835cb31528d424489bcb85b9
#
_entry.id   0e2506ed835cb31528d424489bcb85b9
#
_cell.length_a   1.000
_cell.length_b   1.000
_cell.length_c   1.000
_cell.angle_alpha   90.00
_cell.angle_beta   90.00
_cell.angle_gamma   90.00
#
_symmetry.space_group_name_H-M   'P 1'
#
loop_
_entity.id
_entity.type
_entity.pdbx_description
1 polymer ?
#
loop_
_entity_poly.entity_id
_entity_poly.type
_entity_poly.pdbx_seq_one_letter_code
_entity_poly.pdbx_strand_id
1 'polypeptide(L)'
;KALFAAEIRSPFVTDSFLIMELLKGEYIGSEDYQRVIKELSNIHKKGYLHGDSQIQNFMLKDDKIYSIDLRLQKNIYGSIGEMYEFIYLRESCKEIDEYYDEIRNRWSFKIAWLWKKWLYLHGDIRKILKGKLS
;
A
#
# COMPACT_ATOMS: atom_id res chain seq x y z
N LYS A 1 -15.88 -6.94 -7.82
CA LYS A 1 -17.17 -6.20 -7.80
C LYS A 1 -17.81 -6.35 -6.45
N ALA A 2 -18.29 -5.24 -5.83
CA ALA A 2 -19.09 -5.30 -4.62
C ALA A 2 -20.46 -5.91 -4.96
N LEU A 3 -20.90 -6.87 -4.16
CA LEU A 3 -22.18 -7.57 -4.31
C LEU A 3 -23.21 -7.06 -3.31
N PHE A 4 -22.76 -6.80 -2.07
CA PHE A 4 -23.63 -6.36 -0.99
C PHE A 4 -22.82 -5.59 0.05
N ALA A 5 -23.42 -4.56 0.66
CA ALA A 5 -22.89 -3.85 1.81
C ALA A 5 -24.02 -3.65 2.83
N ALA A 6 -23.72 -3.86 4.10
CA ALA A 6 -24.66 -3.63 5.21
C ALA A 6 -23.94 -3.00 6.40
N GLU A 7 -24.67 -2.17 7.13
CA GLU A 7 -24.20 -1.54 8.34
C GLU A 7 -25.25 -1.76 9.46
N ILE A 8 -24.79 -2.22 10.60
CA ILE A 8 -25.61 -2.36 11.82
C ILE A 8 -25.15 -1.28 12.78
N ARG A 9 -26.04 -0.35 13.11
CA ARG A 9 -25.77 0.74 14.06
C ARG A 9 -26.49 0.46 15.37
N SER A 10 -25.75 0.49 16.46
CA SER A 10 -26.27 0.56 17.82
C SER A 10 -25.69 1.77 18.54
N PRO A 11 -26.19 2.20 19.70
CA PRO A 11 -25.66 3.36 20.42
C PRO A 11 -24.17 3.26 20.79
N PHE A 12 -23.63 2.04 20.86
CA PHE A 12 -22.26 1.79 21.32
C PHE A 12 -21.36 1.05 20.32
N VAL A 13 -21.93 0.46 19.25
CA VAL A 13 -21.19 -0.34 18.27
C VAL A 13 -21.76 -0.07 16.89
N THR A 14 -20.86 0.10 15.94
CA THR A 14 -21.19 0.13 14.51
C THR A 14 -20.43 -1.00 13.84
N ASP A 15 -21.14 -1.98 13.29
CA ASP A 15 -20.58 -3.05 12.49
C ASP A 15 -20.94 -2.84 11.03
N SER A 16 -19.96 -3.05 10.15
CA SER A 16 -20.17 -2.98 8.71
C SER A 16 -19.63 -4.23 8.03
N PHE A 17 -20.36 -4.75 7.06
CA PHE A 17 -19.91 -5.88 6.23
C PHE A 17 -19.96 -5.50 4.77
N LEU A 18 -18.97 -5.99 4.03
CA LEU A 18 -18.92 -5.87 2.60
C LEU A 18 -18.73 -7.26 1.99
N ILE A 19 -19.71 -7.71 1.21
CA ILE A 19 -19.60 -8.94 0.44
C ILE A 19 -19.14 -8.56 -0.96
N MET A 20 -18.02 -9.12 -1.36
CA MET A 20 -17.42 -8.90 -2.68
C MET A 20 -17.30 -10.21 -3.46
N GLU A 21 -17.23 -10.09 -4.77
CA GLU A 21 -16.88 -11.21 -5.63
C GLU A 21 -15.48 -11.71 -5.28
N LEU A 22 -15.33 -13.02 -5.09
CA LEU A 22 -14.04 -13.64 -4.82
C LEU A 22 -13.16 -13.57 -6.09
N LEU A 23 -12.03 -12.91 -5.98
CA LEU A 23 -11.00 -12.95 -7.01
C LEU A 23 -10.20 -14.23 -6.84
N LYS A 24 -10.41 -15.21 -7.75
CA LYS A 24 -9.56 -16.39 -7.86
C LYS A 24 -8.35 -16.01 -8.73
N GLY A 25 -7.25 -15.69 -8.11
CA GLY A 25 -5.99 -15.35 -8.76
C GLY A 25 -4.83 -16.08 -8.11
N GLU A 26 -3.64 -15.91 -8.69
CA GLU A 26 -2.39 -16.46 -8.21
C GLU A 26 -1.60 -15.39 -7.46
N TYR A 27 -0.70 -15.82 -6.56
CA TYR A 27 0.24 -14.91 -5.90
C TYR A 27 1.25 -14.40 -6.92
N ILE A 28 1.77 -13.21 -6.66
CA ILE A 28 2.76 -12.56 -7.53
C ILE A 28 4.09 -13.29 -7.43
N GLY A 29 4.59 -13.77 -8.55
CA GLY A 29 5.95 -14.30 -8.72
C GLY A 29 6.95 -13.21 -9.11
N SER A 30 8.25 -13.53 -9.07
CA SER A 30 9.33 -12.59 -9.40
C SER A 30 9.23 -12.04 -10.82
N GLU A 31 8.73 -12.83 -11.75
CA GLU A 31 8.49 -12.48 -13.16
C GLU A 31 7.46 -11.36 -13.33
N ASP A 32 6.60 -11.15 -12.33
CA ASP A 32 5.52 -10.16 -12.39
C ASP A 32 5.83 -8.86 -11.63
N TYR A 33 6.97 -8.73 -10.97
CA TYR A 33 7.29 -7.55 -10.17
C TYR A 33 7.26 -6.24 -10.96
N GLN A 34 7.77 -6.23 -12.20
CA GLN A 34 7.67 -5.05 -13.06
C GLN A 34 6.21 -4.66 -13.36
N ARG A 35 5.34 -5.66 -13.50
CA ARG A 35 3.90 -5.45 -13.76
C ARG A 35 3.21 -4.86 -12.54
N VAL A 36 3.57 -5.29 -11.33
CA VAL A 36 3.08 -4.70 -10.06
C VAL A 36 3.51 -3.24 -9.94
N ILE A 37 4.78 -2.93 -10.21
CA ILE A 37 5.29 -1.55 -10.21
C ILE A 37 4.52 -0.68 -11.21
N LYS A 38 4.26 -1.22 -12.40
CA LYS A 38 3.47 -0.53 -13.44
C LYS A 38 2.03 -0.30 -13.00
N GLU A 39 1.39 -1.29 -12.35
CA GLU A 39 0.02 -1.15 -11.86
C GLU A 39 -0.07 -0.10 -10.74
N LEU A 40 0.85 -0.13 -9.77
CA LEU A 40 0.93 0.91 -8.75
C LEU A 40 1.15 2.30 -9.36
N SER A 41 2.04 2.41 -10.35
CA SER A 41 2.26 3.65 -11.11
C SER A 41 1.00 4.13 -11.84
N ASN A 42 0.15 3.22 -12.32
CA ASN A 42 -1.11 3.57 -12.98
C ASN A 42 -2.12 4.17 -11.98
N ILE A 43 -2.15 3.69 -10.74
CA ILE A 43 -2.94 4.27 -9.65
C ILE A 43 -2.46 5.70 -9.38
N HIS A 44 -1.14 5.89 -9.26
CA HIS A 44 -0.52 7.20 -9.02
C HIS A 44 -0.83 8.22 -10.15
N LYS A 45 -0.73 7.79 -11.41
CA LYS A 45 -1.06 8.64 -12.57
C LYS A 45 -2.51 9.13 -12.57
N LYS A 46 -3.42 8.41 -11.94
CA LYS A 46 -4.82 8.82 -11.74
C LYS A 46 -5.00 9.79 -10.56
N GLY A 47 -3.91 10.14 -9.86
CA GLY A 47 -3.93 11.05 -8.72
C GLY A 47 -4.32 10.38 -7.39
N TYR A 48 -4.20 9.07 -7.29
CA TYR A 48 -4.53 8.32 -6.09
C TYR A 48 -3.32 7.54 -5.56
N LEU A 49 -3.42 7.15 -4.28
CA LEU A 49 -2.55 6.19 -3.61
C LEU A 49 -3.33 4.90 -3.34
N HIS A 50 -2.64 3.78 -3.32
CA HIS A 50 -3.20 2.46 -2.98
C HIS A 50 -3.66 2.42 -1.52
N GLY A 51 -2.86 3.02 -0.62
CA GLY A 51 -3.12 3.08 0.82
C GLY A 51 -2.60 1.88 1.62
N ASP A 52 -2.27 0.77 0.95
CA ASP A 52 -1.58 -0.40 1.52
C ASP A 52 -0.90 -1.21 0.40
N SER A 53 0.17 -0.66 -0.16
CA SER A 53 0.86 -1.18 -1.36
C SER A 53 1.82 -2.33 -1.10
N GLN A 54 1.47 -3.26 -0.19
CA GLN A 54 2.26 -4.46 0.06
C GLN A 54 2.08 -5.48 -1.07
N ILE A 55 3.12 -6.31 -1.35
CA ILE A 55 3.09 -7.27 -2.46
C ILE A 55 1.91 -8.25 -2.39
N GLN A 56 1.51 -8.68 -1.19
CA GLN A 56 0.37 -9.58 -0.98
C GLN A 56 -0.98 -8.97 -1.36
N ASN A 57 -1.04 -7.64 -1.53
CA ASN A 57 -2.23 -6.92 -1.95
C ASN A 57 -2.33 -6.78 -3.48
N PHE A 58 -1.54 -7.58 -4.20
CA PHE A 58 -1.60 -7.75 -5.64
C PHE A 58 -1.78 -9.22 -6.00
N MET A 59 -2.56 -9.49 -7.03
CA MET A 59 -2.82 -10.84 -7.52
C MET A 59 -2.75 -10.87 -9.05
N LEU A 60 -2.26 -11.99 -9.59
CA LEU A 60 -2.28 -12.27 -11.00
C LEU A 60 -3.54 -13.07 -11.36
N LYS A 61 -4.30 -12.62 -12.35
CA LYS A 61 -5.42 -13.36 -12.93
C LYS A 61 -5.57 -13.00 -14.40
N ASP A 62 -5.78 -14.02 -15.25
CA ASP A 62 -5.98 -13.83 -16.70
C ASP A 62 -4.91 -12.89 -17.31
N ASP A 63 -3.65 -13.12 -16.93
CA ASP A 63 -2.48 -12.32 -17.33
C ASP A 63 -2.59 -10.82 -16.99
N LYS A 64 -3.30 -10.47 -15.93
CA LYS A 64 -3.46 -9.10 -15.42
C LYS A 64 -3.19 -9.01 -13.94
N ILE A 65 -2.54 -7.92 -13.53
CA ILE A 65 -2.37 -7.60 -12.12
C ILE A 65 -3.62 -6.90 -11.60
N TYR A 66 -4.13 -7.41 -10.48
CA TYR A 66 -5.24 -6.84 -9.74
C TYR A 66 -4.76 -6.36 -8.38
N SER A 67 -5.08 -5.13 -8.03
CA SER A 67 -4.92 -4.63 -6.66
C SER A 67 -6.11 -5.07 -5.82
N ILE A 68 -5.82 -5.71 -4.70
CA ILE A 68 -6.80 -6.11 -3.69
C ILE A 68 -6.56 -5.33 -2.39
N ASP A 69 -7.53 -5.32 -1.48
CA ASP A 69 -7.49 -4.52 -0.24
C ASP A 69 -7.11 -3.04 -0.47
N LEU A 70 -7.63 -2.48 -1.55
CA LEU A 70 -7.34 -1.14 -2.02
C LEU A 70 -8.02 -0.10 -1.11
N ARG A 71 -7.23 0.67 -0.37
CA ARG A 71 -7.68 1.80 0.47
C ARG A 71 -7.49 3.12 -0.28
N LEU A 72 -8.09 3.24 -1.44
CA LEU A 72 -7.87 4.32 -2.38
C LEU A 72 -7.96 5.70 -1.71
N GLN A 73 -6.85 6.45 -1.71
CA GLN A 73 -6.73 7.78 -1.13
C GLN A 73 -6.30 8.78 -2.19
N LYS A 74 -6.87 10.00 -2.15
CA LYS A 74 -6.40 11.07 -3.03
C LYS A 74 -4.96 11.43 -2.68
N ASN A 75 -4.09 11.45 -3.68
CA ASN A 75 -2.69 11.81 -3.49
C ASN A 75 -2.52 13.33 -3.32
N ILE A 76 -2.52 13.80 -2.07
CA ILE A 76 -2.27 15.22 -1.73
C ILE A 76 -0.78 15.52 -1.52
N TYR A 77 0.07 14.49 -1.49
CA TYR A 77 1.52 14.61 -1.22
C TYR A 77 2.36 14.56 -2.49
N GLY A 78 1.73 14.41 -3.67
CA GLY A 78 2.40 14.34 -4.96
C GLY A 78 3.42 13.20 -5.02
N SER A 79 4.58 13.47 -5.62
CA SER A 79 5.64 12.47 -5.82
C SER A 79 6.21 11.89 -4.51
N ILE A 80 6.10 12.59 -3.39
CA ILE A 80 6.55 12.06 -2.08
C ILE A 80 5.62 10.94 -1.62
N GLY A 81 4.29 11.10 -1.76
CA GLY A 81 3.31 10.06 -1.45
C GLY A 81 3.49 8.82 -2.33
N GLU A 82 3.72 9.01 -3.64
CA GLU A 82 4.02 7.92 -4.56
C GLU A 82 5.27 7.13 -4.16
N MET A 83 6.35 7.85 -3.83
CA MET A 83 7.60 7.22 -3.41
C MET A 83 7.45 6.50 -2.06
N TYR A 84 6.61 7.01 -1.17
CA TYR A 84 6.29 6.34 0.10
C TYR A 84 5.65 4.96 -0.13
N GLU A 85 4.74 4.84 -1.08
CA GLU A 85 4.11 3.56 -1.44
C GLU A 85 5.10 2.58 -2.10
N PHE A 86 6.00 3.09 -2.94
CA PHE A 86 7.08 2.25 -3.48
C PHE A 86 8.02 1.73 -2.39
N ILE A 87 8.31 2.52 -1.35
CA ILE A 87 9.10 2.06 -0.21
C ILE A 87 8.33 0.95 0.56
N TYR A 88 7.01 1.09 0.68
CA TYR A 88 6.15 0.10 1.33
C TYR A 88 6.14 -1.23 0.56
N LEU A 89 5.99 -1.17 -0.76
CA LEU A 89 6.06 -2.33 -1.65
C LEU A 89 7.41 -3.05 -1.50
N ARG A 90 8.51 -2.30 -1.54
CA ARG A 90 9.86 -2.82 -1.36
C ARG A 90 10.07 -3.51 0.00
N GLU A 91 9.52 -2.99 1.08
CA GLU A 91 9.65 -3.61 2.41
C GLU A 91 8.92 -4.94 2.51
N SER A 92 7.84 -5.11 1.76
CA SER A 92 7.10 -6.38 1.70
C SER A 92 7.73 -7.41 0.76
N CYS A 93 8.60 -6.97 -0.17
CA CYS A 93 9.28 -7.82 -1.14
C CYS A 93 10.63 -7.20 -1.53
N LYS A 94 11.72 -7.68 -0.92
CA LYS A 94 13.07 -7.12 -1.14
C LYS A 94 13.62 -7.43 -2.53
N GLU A 95 13.21 -8.53 -3.12
CA GLU A 95 13.63 -8.99 -4.44
C GLU A 95 13.22 -8.02 -5.55
N ILE A 96 12.23 -7.17 -5.26
CA ILE A 96 11.78 -6.12 -6.19
C ILE A 96 12.82 -5.00 -6.40
N ASP A 97 13.89 -4.97 -5.60
CA ASP A 97 14.96 -3.96 -5.66
C ASP A 97 15.62 -3.87 -7.03
N GLU A 98 15.74 -4.97 -7.76
CA GLU A 98 16.33 -5.02 -9.10
C GLU A 98 15.57 -4.14 -10.11
N TYR A 99 14.30 -3.86 -9.87
CA TYR A 99 13.41 -3.08 -10.73
C TYR A 99 13.25 -1.61 -10.27
N TYR A 100 13.95 -1.21 -9.21
CA TYR A 100 13.76 0.07 -8.55
C TYR A 100 14.84 1.13 -8.85
N ASP A 101 15.87 0.83 -9.62
CA ASP A 101 17.04 1.71 -9.79
C ASP A 101 16.67 3.12 -10.25
N GLU A 102 15.75 3.26 -11.20
CA GLU A 102 15.27 4.56 -11.64
C GLU A 102 14.47 5.33 -10.58
N ILE A 103 13.76 4.59 -9.72
CA ILE A 103 12.90 5.15 -8.65
C ILE A 103 13.77 5.61 -7.48
N ARG A 104 14.76 4.82 -7.08
CA ARG A 104 15.67 5.11 -5.95
C ARG A 104 16.49 6.39 -6.15
N ASN A 105 16.84 6.70 -7.38
CA ASN A 105 17.65 7.88 -7.71
C ASN A 105 16.86 9.19 -7.65
N ARG A 106 15.53 9.14 -7.58
CA ARG A 106 14.70 10.35 -7.46
C ARG A 106 14.86 11.01 -6.09
N TRP A 107 14.99 12.33 -6.08
CA TRP A 107 15.05 13.11 -4.84
C TRP A 107 13.83 12.89 -3.93
N SER A 108 12.62 12.72 -4.52
CA SER A 108 11.38 12.43 -3.81
C SER A 108 11.43 11.09 -3.06
N PHE A 109 12.13 10.08 -3.58
CA PHE A 109 12.35 8.82 -2.89
C PHE A 109 13.20 9.02 -1.62
N LYS A 110 14.27 9.80 -1.72
CA LYS A 110 15.14 10.10 -0.56
C LYS A 110 14.36 10.82 0.56
N ILE A 111 13.51 11.79 0.19
CA ILE A 111 12.66 12.50 1.15
C ILE A 111 11.61 11.55 1.77
N ALA A 112 10.91 10.75 0.96
CA ALA A 112 9.93 9.79 1.45
C ALA A 112 10.56 8.77 2.40
N TRP A 113 11.77 8.29 2.09
CA TRP A 113 12.52 7.37 2.94
C TRP A 113 12.89 8.00 4.29
N LEU A 114 13.39 9.24 4.29
CA LEU A 114 13.71 9.98 5.51
C LEU A 114 12.45 10.24 6.35
N TRP A 115 11.35 10.62 5.72
CA TRP A 115 10.07 10.83 6.38
C TRP A 115 9.53 9.55 7.02
N LYS A 116 9.60 8.44 6.32
CA LYS A 116 9.19 7.14 6.86
C LYS A 116 10.04 6.75 8.06
N LYS A 117 11.36 6.90 7.98
CA LYS A 117 12.29 6.64 9.08
C LYS A 117 11.98 7.52 10.31
N TRP A 118 11.64 8.78 10.09
CA TRP A 118 11.24 9.71 11.15
C TRP A 118 9.93 9.27 11.81
N LEU A 119 8.93 8.83 11.06
CA LEU A 119 7.67 8.32 11.60
C LEU A 119 7.85 7.09 12.47
N TYR A 120 8.70 6.13 12.08
CA TYR A 120 9.03 4.96 12.88
C TYR A 120 9.69 5.37 14.20
N LEU A 121 10.69 6.24 14.15
CA LEU A 121 11.39 6.72 15.34
C LEU A 121 10.42 7.37 16.34
N HIS A 122 9.49 8.20 15.87
CA HIS A 122 8.48 8.85 16.71
C HIS A 122 7.43 7.85 17.22
N GLY A 123 7.08 6.84 16.45
CA GLY A 123 6.20 5.74 16.87
C GLY A 123 6.79 4.94 18.03
N ASP A 124 8.07 4.63 17.96
CA ASP A 124 8.78 3.92 19.03
C ASP A 124 8.97 4.76 20.29
N ILE A 125 9.27 6.05 20.15
CA ILE A 125 9.34 6.99 21.27
C ILE A 125 7.98 7.06 22.00
N ARG A 126 6.86 7.14 21.27
CA ARG A 126 5.52 7.17 21.89
C ARG A 126 5.20 5.88 22.65
N LYS A 127 5.63 4.70 22.15
CA LYS A 127 5.46 3.42 22.84
C LYS A 127 6.27 3.38 24.13
N ILE A 128 7.53 3.84 24.09
CA ILE A 128 8.41 3.90 25.26
C ILE A 128 7.84 4.85 26.34
N LEU A 129 7.33 6.01 25.95
CA LEU A 129 6.72 6.96 26.86
C LEU A 129 5.43 6.43 27.48
N LYS A 130 4.58 5.73 26.71
CA LYS A 130 3.36 5.10 27.24
C LYS A 130 3.68 3.92 28.17
N GLY A 131 4.72 3.14 27.91
CA GLY A 131 5.14 2.02 28.77
C GLY A 131 5.83 2.45 30.08
N LYS A 132 6.23 3.72 30.22
CA LYS A 132 6.77 4.27 31.47
C LYS A 132 5.70 4.91 32.37
N LEU A 133 4.47 5.03 31.89
CA LEU A 133 3.32 5.63 32.58
C LEU A 133 2.30 4.59 33.05
N SER A 134 2.56 3.30 32.83
CA SER A 134 1.85 2.15 33.37
C SER A 134 2.76 1.40 34.33
#